data_d444edba259c39edc9b57eeadbf26b15
#
_entry.id   d444edba259c39edc9b57eeadbf26b15
#
_cell.length_a   1.000
_cell.length_b   1.000
_cell.length_c   1.000
_cell.angle_alpha   90.00
_cell.angle_beta   90.00
_cell.angle_gamma   90.00
#
_symmetry.space_group_name_H-M   'P 1'
#
loop_
_entity.id
_entity.type
_entity.pdbx_description
1 polymer ?
#
loop_
_entity_poly.entity_id
_entity_poly.type
_entity_poly.pdbx_seq_one_letter_code
_entity_poly.pdbx_strand_id
1 'polypeptide(L)'
;MRQRQPGKDAEKSGDIKRARHRALHILERSDRTEKELRAKLEQNYKPEAVEDAVAYVKKYHYLDGMRYTVHYLNSRGRVNSRRQVEQELLYKKGSSKESLEEALQEAEPQDEREQIRRWMEKKQIHPETASQDELRKFYLFLMRRGFRSEDILSEIRVAAS
;
A
#
# COMPACT_ATOMS: atom_id res chain seq x y z
N MET A 1 -13.59 34.44 -9.83
CA MET A 1 -12.59 33.85 -8.92
C MET A 1 -11.32 33.50 -9.71
N ARG A 2 -10.26 34.26 -9.50
CA ARG A 2 -8.98 33.91 -10.09
C ARG A 2 -8.38 32.77 -9.30
N GLN A 3 -8.29 31.58 -9.89
CA GLN A 3 -7.44 30.52 -9.38
C GLN A 3 -6.00 31.01 -9.43
N ARG A 4 -5.41 31.23 -8.26
CA ARG A 4 -3.98 31.44 -8.17
C ARG A 4 -3.32 30.10 -8.54
N GLN A 5 -2.79 30.04 -9.75
CA GLN A 5 -1.80 29.01 -10.05
C GLN A 5 -0.65 29.22 -9.07
N PRO A 6 -0.16 28.18 -8.38
CA PRO A 6 1.06 28.33 -7.60
C PRO A 6 2.17 28.70 -8.57
N GLY A 7 2.71 29.90 -8.40
CA GLY A 7 3.83 30.35 -9.20
C GLY A 7 4.98 29.35 -9.08
N LYS A 8 5.61 29.04 -10.20
CA LYS A 8 6.73 28.10 -10.29
C LYS A 8 7.96 28.46 -9.43
N ASP A 9 7.91 29.58 -8.74
CA ASP A 9 9.03 30.16 -7.99
C ASP A 9 8.67 30.59 -6.56
N ALA A 10 7.69 29.94 -5.94
CA ALA A 10 7.43 30.16 -4.52
C ALA A 10 8.64 29.64 -3.71
N GLU A 11 9.37 30.57 -3.11
CA GLU A 11 10.52 30.25 -2.29
C GLU A 11 10.13 29.33 -1.14
N LYS A 12 10.82 28.21 -1.01
CA LYS A 12 10.56 27.22 0.04
C LYS A 12 10.95 27.79 1.41
N SER A 13 10.13 27.50 2.42
CA SER A 13 10.35 27.95 3.77
C SER A 13 11.43 27.13 4.50
N GLY A 14 12.30 27.83 5.25
CA GLY A 14 13.22 27.20 6.19
C GLY A 14 12.71 27.16 7.62
N ASP A 15 11.43 27.46 7.84
CA ASP A 15 10.83 27.52 9.18
C ASP A 15 10.63 26.11 9.76
N ILE A 16 11.50 25.74 10.70
CA ILE A 16 11.54 24.44 11.36
C ILE A 16 10.24 24.14 12.12
N LYS A 17 9.72 25.10 12.86
CA LYS A 17 8.48 24.90 13.65
C LYS A 17 7.28 24.63 12.75
N ARG A 18 7.17 25.37 11.67
CA ARG A 18 6.08 25.18 10.71
C ARG A 18 6.19 23.84 9.98
N ALA A 19 7.41 23.41 9.64
CA ALA A 19 7.64 22.11 9.03
C ALA A 19 7.24 20.96 9.96
N ARG A 20 7.61 21.02 11.24
CA ARG A 20 7.18 20.04 12.25
C ARG A 20 5.65 20.00 12.39
N HIS A 21 5.02 21.15 12.47
CA HIS A 21 3.56 21.28 12.55
C HIS A 21 2.89 20.64 11.33
N ARG A 22 3.42 20.93 10.16
CA ARG A 22 2.89 20.37 8.91
C ARG A 22 3.05 18.85 8.86
N ALA A 23 4.19 18.32 9.29
CA ALA A 23 4.43 16.88 9.37
C ALA A 23 3.41 16.19 10.29
N LEU A 24 3.19 16.72 11.48
CA LEU A 24 2.19 16.20 12.42
C LEU A 24 0.79 16.22 11.81
N HIS A 25 0.41 17.31 11.15
CA HIS A 25 -0.90 17.45 10.52
C HIS A 25 -1.11 16.43 9.41
N ILE A 26 -0.09 16.17 8.60
CA ILE A 26 -0.13 15.15 7.54
C ILE A 26 -0.35 13.75 8.15
N LEU A 27 0.39 13.42 9.22
CA LEU A 27 0.32 12.11 9.87
C LEU A 27 -0.98 11.90 10.67
N GLU A 28 -1.60 12.95 11.16
CA GLU A 28 -2.92 12.87 11.82
C GLU A 28 -4.01 12.40 10.86
N ARG A 29 -3.91 12.77 9.60
CA ARG A 29 -4.94 12.44 8.60
C ARG A 29 -4.84 11.02 8.06
N SER A 30 -3.62 10.54 7.88
CA SER A 30 -3.40 9.18 7.38
C SER A 30 -1.97 8.73 7.65
N ASP A 31 -1.79 7.43 7.85
CA ASP A 31 -0.46 6.85 7.92
C ASP A 31 0.27 7.06 6.59
N ARG A 32 1.54 7.46 6.68
CA ARG A 32 2.40 7.74 5.54
C ARG A 32 3.75 7.05 5.73
N THR A 33 4.38 6.67 4.61
CA THR A 33 5.79 6.28 4.64
C THR A 33 6.66 7.52 4.82
N GLU A 34 7.89 7.33 5.27
CA GLU A 34 8.89 8.41 5.35
C GLU A 34 9.07 9.08 3.99
N LYS A 35 9.15 8.28 2.92
CA LYS A 35 9.27 8.78 1.55
C LYS A 35 8.10 9.68 1.15
N GLU A 36 6.88 9.26 1.44
CA GLU A 36 5.67 10.06 1.15
C GLU A 36 5.61 11.35 1.96
N LEU A 37 6.00 11.28 3.24
CA LEU A 37 6.07 12.47 4.11
C LEU A 37 7.11 13.45 3.61
N ARG A 38 8.32 12.97 3.26
CA ARG A 38 9.37 13.81 2.69
C ARG A 38 8.90 14.50 1.42
N ALA A 39 8.29 13.76 0.51
CA ALA A 39 7.80 14.30 -0.75
C ALA A 39 6.79 15.44 -0.54
N LYS A 40 5.90 15.30 0.43
CA LYS A 40 4.93 16.35 0.77
C LYS A 40 5.59 17.57 1.39
N LEU A 41 6.53 17.38 2.30
CA LEU A 41 7.25 18.50 2.95
C LEU A 41 8.16 19.24 1.98
N GLU A 42 8.82 18.54 1.07
CA GLU A 42 9.72 19.12 0.06
C GLU A 42 9.04 20.10 -0.89
N GLN A 43 7.72 19.99 -1.04
CA GLN A 43 6.95 20.95 -1.86
C GLN A 43 7.03 22.38 -1.34
N ASN A 44 7.12 22.58 -0.03
CA ASN A 44 6.99 23.89 0.61
C ASN A 44 8.13 24.25 1.55
N TYR A 45 9.04 23.32 1.87
CA TYR A 45 10.10 23.52 2.85
C TYR A 45 11.47 23.21 2.29
N LYS A 46 12.48 23.91 2.80
CA LYS A 46 13.88 23.67 2.45
C LYS A 46 14.37 22.35 3.03
N PRO A 47 15.42 21.72 2.44
CA PRO A 47 15.92 20.42 2.89
C PRO A 47 16.22 20.33 4.39
N GLU A 48 16.79 21.39 4.99
CA GLU A 48 17.12 21.41 6.42
C GLU A 48 15.86 21.29 7.29
N ALA A 49 14.78 22.00 6.91
CA ALA A 49 13.51 21.96 7.61
C ALA A 49 12.83 20.60 7.43
N VAL A 50 12.92 20.00 6.24
CA VAL A 50 12.39 18.66 5.98
C VAL A 50 13.11 17.62 6.83
N GLU A 51 14.44 17.62 6.86
CA GLU A 51 15.23 16.68 7.66
C GLU A 51 14.92 16.80 9.16
N ASP A 52 14.80 18.03 9.67
CA ASP A 52 14.45 18.27 11.06
C ASP A 52 13.04 17.74 11.37
N ALA A 53 12.05 18.04 10.53
CA ALA A 53 10.67 17.59 10.74
C ALA A 53 10.55 16.07 10.72
N VAL A 54 11.22 15.39 9.78
CA VAL A 54 11.23 13.93 9.70
C VAL A 54 11.89 13.32 10.93
N ALA A 55 13.04 13.85 11.36
CA ALA A 55 13.72 13.40 12.59
C ALA A 55 12.84 13.58 13.82
N TYR A 56 12.12 14.68 13.90
CA TYR A 56 11.19 14.97 15.00
C TYR A 56 10.06 13.94 15.10
N VAL A 57 9.37 13.68 14.01
CA VAL A 57 8.25 12.72 14.02
C VAL A 57 8.70 11.28 14.24
N LYS A 58 9.91 10.92 13.82
CA LYS A 58 10.51 9.61 14.12
C LYS A 58 10.87 9.48 15.60
N LYS A 59 11.47 10.51 16.18
CA LYS A 59 11.88 10.54 17.59
C LYS A 59 10.70 10.33 18.53
N TYR A 60 9.57 10.94 18.24
CA TYR A 60 8.36 10.86 19.07
C TYR A 60 7.38 9.77 18.59
N HIS A 61 7.79 8.87 17.72
CA HIS A 61 7.01 7.72 17.23
C HIS A 61 5.71 8.08 16.50
N TYR A 62 5.61 9.29 15.95
CA TYR A 62 4.49 9.68 15.09
C TYR A 62 4.62 9.07 13.68
N LEU A 63 5.82 8.78 13.25
CA LEU A 63 6.11 8.07 12.02
C LEU A 63 6.65 6.69 12.38
N ASP A 64 5.80 5.67 12.24
CA ASP A 64 6.15 4.29 12.51
C ASP A 64 6.05 3.48 11.20
N GLY A 65 7.21 3.28 10.57
CA GLY A 65 7.30 2.52 9.33
C GLY A 65 6.88 1.06 9.48
N MET A 66 7.14 0.45 10.65
CA MET A 66 6.72 -0.91 10.93
C MET A 66 5.20 -1.03 10.99
N ARG A 67 4.55 -0.15 11.76
CA ARG A 67 3.09 -0.12 11.88
C ARG A 67 2.44 0.12 10.51
N TYR A 68 2.96 1.04 9.74
CA TYR A 68 2.48 1.31 8.38
C TYR A 68 2.58 0.06 7.51
N THR A 69 3.73 -0.60 7.52
CA THR A 69 3.99 -1.77 6.69
C THR A 69 3.08 -2.94 7.06
N VAL A 70 2.94 -3.23 8.37
CA VAL A 70 2.02 -4.27 8.86
C VAL A 70 0.58 -3.96 8.46
N HIS A 71 0.14 -2.73 8.66
CA HIS A 71 -1.22 -2.31 8.28
C HIS A 71 -1.45 -2.45 6.77
N TYR A 72 -0.47 -2.07 5.96
CA TYR A 72 -0.54 -2.20 4.50
C TYR A 72 -0.64 -3.67 4.08
N LEU A 73 0.21 -4.54 4.66
CA LEU A 73 0.16 -5.99 4.41
C LEU A 73 -1.21 -6.58 4.75
N ASN A 74 -1.77 -6.22 5.91
CA ASN A 74 -3.05 -6.76 6.36
C ASN A 74 -4.21 -6.26 5.51
N SER A 75 -4.26 -4.97 5.20
CA SER A 75 -5.38 -4.38 4.45
C SER A 75 -5.35 -4.73 2.97
N ARG A 76 -4.20 -4.60 2.31
CA ARG A 76 -4.07 -4.94 0.89
C ARG A 76 -4.03 -6.45 0.66
N GLY A 77 -3.57 -7.22 1.65
CA GLY A 77 -3.57 -8.67 1.62
C GLY A 77 -4.97 -9.30 1.57
N ARG A 78 -6.01 -8.53 1.82
CA ARG A 78 -7.40 -9.02 1.68
C ARG A 78 -7.83 -9.12 0.22
N VAL A 79 -7.23 -8.35 -0.66
CA VAL A 79 -7.63 -8.25 -2.08
C VAL A 79 -6.57 -8.74 -3.06
N ASN A 80 -5.30 -8.62 -2.70
CA ASN A 80 -4.16 -8.99 -3.55
C ASN A 80 -3.36 -10.14 -2.94
N SER A 81 -2.60 -10.85 -3.76
CA SER A 81 -1.67 -11.86 -3.27
C SER A 81 -0.57 -11.22 -2.41
N ARG A 82 0.01 -11.99 -1.49
CA ARG A 82 1.12 -11.53 -0.64
C ARG A 82 2.28 -11.01 -1.50
N ARG A 83 2.64 -11.74 -2.55
CA ARG A 83 3.71 -11.35 -3.48
C ARG A 83 3.47 -9.97 -4.10
N GLN A 84 2.24 -9.70 -4.54
CA GLN A 84 1.85 -8.42 -5.13
C GLN A 84 2.01 -7.28 -4.13
N VAL A 85 1.54 -7.48 -2.90
CA VAL A 85 1.61 -6.48 -1.83
C VAL A 85 3.06 -6.21 -1.45
N GLU A 86 3.90 -7.25 -1.34
CA GLU A 86 5.33 -7.10 -1.06
C GLU A 86 6.04 -6.27 -2.14
N GLN A 87 5.74 -6.53 -3.41
CA GLN A 87 6.31 -5.76 -4.52
C GLN A 87 5.88 -4.30 -4.48
N GLU A 88 4.63 -4.02 -4.16
CA GLU A 88 4.14 -2.64 -3.99
C GLU A 88 4.89 -1.91 -2.87
N LEU A 89 5.10 -2.58 -1.73
CA LEU A 89 5.83 -1.99 -0.61
C LEU A 89 7.29 -1.69 -0.97
N LEU A 90 7.96 -2.61 -1.64
CA LEU A 90 9.36 -2.44 -2.01
C LEU A 90 9.56 -1.36 -3.08
N TYR A 91 8.76 -1.38 -4.14
CA TYR A 91 9.00 -0.56 -5.33
C TYR A 91 8.22 0.74 -5.35
N LYS A 92 7.00 0.77 -4.84
CA LYS A 92 6.17 1.98 -4.83
C LYS A 92 6.25 2.76 -3.53
N LYS A 93 6.34 2.07 -2.41
CA LYS A 93 6.31 2.68 -1.08
C LYS A 93 7.70 2.91 -0.48
N GLY A 94 8.72 2.32 -1.07
CA GLY A 94 10.11 2.52 -0.66
C GLY A 94 10.50 1.82 0.64
N SER A 95 9.81 0.75 1.02
CA SER A 95 10.20 -0.07 2.17
C SER A 95 11.51 -0.82 1.89
N SER A 96 12.35 -0.96 2.91
CA SER A 96 13.53 -1.81 2.80
C SER A 96 13.16 -3.29 2.93
N LYS A 97 14.04 -4.18 2.43
CA LYS A 97 13.82 -5.63 2.58
C LYS A 97 13.77 -6.03 4.05
N GLU A 98 14.63 -5.46 4.87
CA GLU A 98 14.71 -5.74 6.31
C GLU A 98 13.41 -5.32 7.01
N SER A 99 12.91 -4.13 6.75
CA SER A 99 11.64 -3.65 7.30
C SER A 99 10.47 -4.51 6.86
N LEU A 100 10.47 -4.96 5.63
CA LEU A 100 9.43 -5.85 5.10
C LEU A 100 9.47 -7.22 5.79
N GLU A 101 10.65 -7.82 5.95
CA GLU A 101 10.81 -9.11 6.64
C GLU A 101 10.32 -9.05 8.08
N GLU A 102 10.65 -8.00 8.81
CA GLU A 102 10.17 -7.78 10.18
C GLU A 102 8.64 -7.62 10.22
N ALA A 103 8.08 -6.85 9.31
CA ALA A 103 6.64 -6.64 9.22
C ALA A 103 5.88 -7.93 8.87
N LEU A 104 6.46 -8.79 8.04
CA LEU A 104 5.85 -10.07 7.65
C LEU A 104 5.71 -11.02 8.86
N GLN A 105 6.58 -10.92 9.85
CA GLN A 105 6.48 -11.73 11.07
C GLN A 105 5.28 -11.29 11.93
N GLU A 106 4.90 -10.03 11.88
CA GLU A 106 3.78 -9.49 12.66
C GLU A 106 2.47 -9.46 11.87
N ALA A 107 2.53 -9.54 10.55
CA ALA A 107 1.34 -9.48 9.70
C ALA A 107 0.44 -10.72 9.88
N GLU A 108 -0.86 -10.53 9.68
CA GLU A 108 -1.82 -11.63 9.69
C GLU A 108 -1.47 -12.69 8.64
N PRO A 109 -1.61 -13.99 8.96
CA PRO A 109 -1.45 -15.05 7.97
C PRO A 109 -2.39 -14.85 6.79
N GLN A 110 -1.92 -15.18 5.59
CA GLN A 110 -2.70 -15.03 4.37
C GLN A 110 -2.80 -16.38 3.65
N ASP A 111 -4.03 -16.88 3.51
CA ASP A 111 -4.31 -18.07 2.71
C ASP A 111 -4.82 -17.64 1.34
N GLU A 112 -3.98 -17.74 0.31
CA GLU A 112 -4.30 -17.28 -1.04
C GLU A 112 -5.39 -18.11 -1.70
N ARG A 113 -5.49 -19.40 -1.40
CA ARG A 113 -6.57 -20.24 -1.91
C ARG A 113 -7.92 -19.85 -1.33
N GLU A 114 -7.97 -19.53 -0.04
CA GLU A 114 -9.16 -18.99 0.58
C GLU A 114 -9.56 -17.64 -0.03
N GLN A 115 -8.59 -16.78 -0.32
CA GLN A 115 -8.84 -15.50 -1.00
C GLN A 115 -9.45 -15.70 -2.39
N ILE A 116 -8.97 -16.68 -3.14
CA ILE A 116 -9.54 -17.03 -4.46
C ILE A 116 -10.99 -17.47 -4.31
N ARG A 117 -11.30 -18.31 -3.31
CA ARG A 117 -12.67 -18.74 -3.02
C ARG A 117 -13.57 -17.55 -2.67
N ARG A 118 -13.08 -16.62 -1.86
CA ARG A 118 -13.82 -15.40 -1.51
C ARG A 118 -14.10 -14.52 -2.74
N TRP A 119 -13.14 -14.41 -3.65
CA TRP A 119 -13.34 -13.70 -4.91
C TRP A 119 -14.37 -14.40 -5.80
N MET A 120 -14.36 -15.74 -5.84
CA MET A 120 -15.36 -16.53 -6.53
C MET A 120 -16.76 -16.20 -6.04
N GLU A 121 -16.92 -16.22 -4.73
CA GLU A 121 -18.19 -15.90 -4.06
C GLU A 121 -18.63 -14.47 -4.32
N LYS A 122 -17.73 -13.51 -4.13
CA LYS A 122 -18.01 -12.07 -4.31
C LYS A 122 -18.43 -11.75 -5.73
N LYS A 123 -17.81 -12.37 -6.72
CA LYS A 123 -18.12 -12.17 -8.14
C LYS A 123 -19.20 -13.11 -8.64
N GLN A 124 -19.73 -13.96 -7.79
CA GLN A 124 -20.75 -14.95 -8.15
C GLN A 124 -20.31 -15.85 -9.32
N ILE A 125 -19.09 -16.31 -9.26
CA ILE A 125 -18.55 -17.27 -10.22
C ILE A 125 -18.85 -18.69 -9.72
N HIS A 126 -19.62 -19.43 -10.50
CA HIS A 126 -19.98 -20.82 -10.23
C HIS A 126 -19.34 -21.69 -11.32
N PRO A 127 -18.16 -22.28 -11.07
CA PRO A 127 -17.42 -22.99 -12.13
C PRO A 127 -18.19 -24.13 -12.78
N GLU A 128 -19.10 -24.77 -12.05
CA GLU A 128 -19.94 -25.86 -12.58
C GLU A 128 -20.92 -25.40 -13.67
N THR A 129 -21.29 -24.12 -13.69
CA THR A 129 -22.27 -23.56 -14.62
C THR A 129 -21.71 -22.39 -15.44
N ALA A 130 -20.55 -21.88 -15.06
CA ALA A 130 -19.95 -20.73 -15.73
C ALA A 130 -19.48 -21.08 -17.15
N SER A 131 -19.61 -20.12 -18.06
CA SER A 131 -19.06 -20.26 -19.41
C SER A 131 -17.53 -20.21 -19.40
N GLN A 132 -16.92 -20.73 -20.45
CA GLN A 132 -15.46 -20.66 -20.63
C GLN A 132 -14.97 -19.20 -20.64
N ASP A 133 -15.75 -18.28 -21.21
CA ASP A 133 -15.41 -16.86 -21.24
C ASP A 133 -15.44 -16.23 -19.85
N GLU A 134 -16.43 -16.55 -19.04
CA GLU A 134 -16.52 -16.09 -17.64
C GLU A 134 -15.34 -16.60 -16.82
N LEU A 135 -14.98 -17.88 -16.95
CA LEU A 135 -13.86 -18.46 -16.24
C LEU A 135 -12.53 -17.84 -16.66
N ARG A 136 -12.37 -17.57 -17.97
CA ARG A 136 -11.17 -16.89 -18.49
C ARG A 136 -11.03 -15.47 -17.95
N LYS A 137 -12.11 -14.71 -17.93
CA LYS A 137 -12.12 -13.35 -17.37
C LYS A 137 -11.78 -13.35 -15.88
N PHE A 138 -12.34 -14.29 -15.14
CA PHE A 138 -12.04 -14.46 -13.73
C PHE A 138 -10.58 -14.85 -13.48
N TYR A 139 -10.05 -15.78 -14.26
CA TYR A 139 -8.65 -16.17 -14.22
C TYR A 139 -7.72 -14.95 -14.44
N LEU A 140 -7.98 -14.17 -15.48
CA LEU A 140 -7.19 -12.98 -15.79
C LEU A 140 -7.30 -11.91 -14.70
N PHE A 141 -8.46 -11.75 -14.12
CA PHE A 141 -8.67 -10.84 -12.97
C PHE A 141 -7.77 -11.21 -11.80
N LEU A 142 -7.72 -12.49 -11.45
CA LEU A 142 -6.89 -12.99 -10.36
C LEU A 142 -5.39 -12.92 -10.67
N MET A 143 -5.01 -13.19 -11.92
CA MET A 143 -3.63 -13.05 -12.37
C MET A 143 -3.12 -11.62 -12.21
N ARG A 144 -3.93 -10.62 -12.53
CA ARG A 144 -3.59 -9.20 -12.35
C ARG A 144 -3.40 -8.83 -10.88
N ARG A 145 -4.06 -9.54 -9.96
CA ARG A 145 -3.91 -9.35 -8.51
C ARG A 145 -2.76 -10.14 -7.91
N GLY A 146 -1.99 -10.84 -8.75
CA GLY A 146 -0.78 -11.52 -8.36
C GLY A 146 -0.95 -12.95 -7.85
N PHE A 147 -2.15 -13.52 -7.94
CA PHE A 147 -2.38 -14.91 -7.55
C PHE A 147 -1.71 -15.87 -8.54
N ARG A 148 -1.25 -17.02 -8.03
CA ARG A 148 -0.59 -18.03 -8.86
C ARG A 148 -1.59 -18.76 -9.74
N SER A 149 -1.24 -18.95 -11.00
CA SER A 149 -2.04 -19.73 -11.96
C SER A 149 -2.42 -21.10 -11.42
N GLU A 150 -1.49 -21.80 -10.82
CA GLU A 150 -1.70 -23.11 -10.22
C GLU A 150 -2.80 -23.10 -9.16
N ASP A 151 -2.77 -22.14 -8.26
CA ASP A 151 -3.78 -21.98 -7.21
C ASP A 151 -5.15 -21.63 -7.78
N ILE A 152 -5.19 -20.73 -8.76
CA ILE A 152 -6.43 -20.33 -9.44
C ILE A 152 -7.09 -21.52 -10.12
N LEU A 153 -6.34 -22.24 -10.92
CA LEU A 153 -6.85 -23.41 -11.67
C LEU A 153 -7.28 -24.54 -10.74
N SER A 154 -6.53 -24.76 -9.67
CA SER A 154 -6.87 -25.77 -8.66
C SER A 154 -8.20 -25.44 -7.97
N GLU A 155 -8.40 -24.20 -7.53
CA GLU A 155 -9.63 -23.78 -6.88
C GLU A 155 -10.84 -23.82 -7.82
N ILE A 156 -10.67 -23.44 -9.07
CA ILE A 156 -11.74 -23.55 -10.09
C ILE A 156 -12.11 -25.03 -10.30
N ARG A 157 -11.14 -25.93 -10.38
CA ARG A 157 -11.36 -27.35 -10.56
C ARG A 157 -12.12 -27.97 -9.38
N VAL A 158 -11.68 -27.64 -8.16
CA VAL A 158 -12.34 -28.15 -6.92
C VAL A 158 -13.78 -27.68 -6.86
N ALA A 159 -14.05 -26.43 -7.19
CA ALA A 159 -15.40 -25.87 -7.18
C ALA A 159 -16.29 -26.46 -8.28
N ALA A 160 -15.73 -26.97 -9.35
CA ALA A 160 -16.48 -27.58 -10.46
C ALA A 160 -16.78 -29.06 -10.24
N SER A 161 -16.15 -29.70 -9.25
CA SER A 161 -16.32 -31.14 -8.97
C SER A 161 -17.49 -31.46 -8.03
#